data_01a5b46e597cd35f3f902411d37daa2f
#
_entry.id   01a5b46e597cd35f3f902411d37daa2f
#
_cell.length_a   1.000
_cell.length_b   1.000
_cell.length_c   1.000
_cell.angle_alpha   90.00
_cell.angle_beta   90.00
_cell.angle_gamma   90.00
#
_symmetry.space_group_name_H-M   'P 1'
#
loop_
_entity.id
_entity.type
_entity.pdbx_description
1 polymer ?
#
loop_
_entity_poly.entity_id
_entity_poly.type
_entity_poly.pdbx_seq_one_letter_code
_entity_poly.pdbx_strand_id
1 'polypeptide(L)'
;MHQKLSSLITIFFTLLVLICATICHSSVLTYSGEVVSIIDGDTINVREYATKKLHKVRLAGIDAPELDQPFGPNAKAALEAILKYHTVQVQVQTNDKYQREIATVSSKGADISAFMLRYGFAWHYKHFNSSTIYSQLENFARSERLGLWENEGNVPPWVWRKRK
;
A
#
# COMPACT_ATOMS: atom_id res chain seq x y z
N MET A 1 55.12 -11.87 27.10
CA MET A 1 54.67 -10.77 26.23
C MET A 1 53.58 -11.21 25.24
N HIS A 2 53.60 -12.44 24.72
CA HIS A 2 52.61 -12.95 23.76
C HIS A 2 51.19 -13.17 24.30
N GLN A 3 51.01 -13.53 25.58
CA GLN A 3 49.66 -13.77 26.13
C GLN A 3 48.81 -12.49 26.31
N LYS A 4 49.42 -11.34 26.57
CA LYS A 4 48.69 -10.07 26.67
C LYS A 4 48.21 -9.54 25.31
N LEU A 5 48.94 -9.86 24.25
CA LEU A 5 48.61 -9.42 22.89
C LEU A 5 47.41 -10.20 22.30
N SER A 6 47.34 -11.53 22.57
CA SER A 6 46.21 -12.36 22.16
C SER A 6 44.89 -11.97 22.86
N SER A 7 44.95 -11.62 24.14
CA SER A 7 43.79 -11.18 24.90
C SER A 7 43.22 -9.84 24.38
N LEU A 8 44.10 -8.89 24.04
CA LEU A 8 43.68 -7.60 23.45
C LEU A 8 43.02 -7.76 22.07
N ILE A 9 43.54 -8.65 21.23
CA ILE A 9 42.97 -8.93 19.88
C ILE A 9 41.59 -9.58 20.01
N THR A 10 41.41 -10.50 20.96
CA THR A 10 40.13 -11.17 21.21
C THR A 10 39.08 -10.16 21.71
N ILE A 11 39.43 -9.25 22.62
CA ILE A 11 38.53 -8.21 23.12
C ILE A 11 38.16 -7.23 22.02
N PHE A 12 39.10 -6.87 21.14
CA PHE A 12 38.82 -5.97 20.01
C PHE A 12 37.87 -6.61 18.96
N PHE A 13 38.04 -7.92 18.69
CA PHE A 13 37.18 -8.66 17.79
C PHE A 13 35.77 -8.86 18.35
N THR A 14 35.61 -9.13 19.65
CA THR A 14 34.31 -9.23 20.31
C THR A 14 33.60 -7.88 20.38
N LEU A 15 34.30 -6.78 20.59
CA LEU A 15 33.73 -5.44 20.58
C LEU A 15 33.28 -5.01 19.16
N LEU A 16 34.04 -5.37 18.12
CA LEU A 16 33.71 -5.10 16.74
C LEU A 16 32.45 -5.88 16.27
N VAL A 17 32.28 -7.13 16.72
CA VAL A 17 31.10 -7.94 16.44
C VAL A 17 29.87 -7.40 17.16
N LEU A 18 30.02 -6.86 18.39
CA LEU A 18 28.89 -6.23 19.09
C LEU A 18 28.42 -4.92 18.45
N ILE A 19 29.31 -4.15 17.85
CA ILE A 19 29.00 -2.88 17.17
C ILE A 19 28.32 -3.13 15.82
N CYS A 20 28.60 -4.27 15.15
CA CYS A 20 27.98 -4.61 13.86
C CYS A 20 26.51 -5.10 14.00
N ALA A 21 26.05 -5.35 15.25
CA ALA A 21 24.67 -5.85 15.51
C ALA A 21 23.64 -4.74 15.71
N THR A 22 23.99 -3.46 15.60
CA THR A 22 23.01 -2.38 15.43
C THR A 22 22.52 -2.37 13.99
N ILE A 23 21.81 -3.46 13.61
CA ILE A 23 21.02 -3.50 12.37
C ILE A 23 20.02 -2.36 12.50
N CYS A 24 20.19 -1.37 11.63
CA CYS A 24 19.21 -0.31 11.43
C CYS A 24 17.89 -0.97 11.03
N HIS A 25 17.06 -1.32 12.00
CA HIS A 25 15.67 -1.68 11.76
C HIS A 25 15.00 -0.39 11.31
N SER A 26 14.90 -0.23 9.99
CA SER A 26 13.96 0.72 9.42
C SER A 26 12.58 0.30 9.91
N SER A 27 12.11 0.93 10.98
CA SER A 27 10.77 0.66 11.50
C SER A 27 9.78 1.12 10.45
N VAL A 28 9.14 0.15 9.80
CA VAL A 28 8.01 0.43 8.91
C VAL A 28 6.95 1.12 9.75
N LEU A 29 6.60 2.36 9.40
CA LEU A 29 5.57 3.10 10.12
C LEU A 29 4.24 2.38 9.95
N THR A 30 3.69 1.90 11.07
CA THR A 30 2.42 1.19 11.11
C THR A 30 1.52 1.83 12.16
N TYR A 31 0.27 2.09 11.82
CA TYR A 31 -0.74 2.60 12.74
C TYR A 31 -2.13 2.02 12.45
N SER A 32 -3.03 2.15 13.43
CA SER A 32 -4.45 1.82 13.28
C SER A 32 -5.29 3.08 13.38
N GLY A 33 -6.36 3.14 12.60
CA GLY A 33 -7.25 4.29 12.58
C GLY A 33 -8.60 3.97 11.96
N GLU A 34 -9.48 4.97 11.97
CA GLU A 34 -10.79 4.94 11.34
C GLU A 34 -10.74 5.61 9.98
N VAL A 35 -11.34 4.99 8.98
CA VAL A 35 -11.52 5.61 7.65
C VAL A 35 -12.66 6.61 7.73
N VAL A 36 -12.33 7.90 7.71
CA VAL A 36 -13.32 9.00 7.86
C VAL A 36 -13.91 9.47 6.54
N SER A 37 -13.17 9.30 5.43
CA SER A 37 -13.67 9.61 4.09
C SER A 37 -12.89 8.87 2.99
N ILE A 38 -13.55 8.63 1.88
CA ILE A 38 -12.99 8.08 0.65
C ILE A 38 -12.91 9.21 -0.37
N ILE A 39 -11.72 9.42 -0.95
CA ILE A 39 -11.49 10.49 -1.94
C ILE A 39 -11.85 9.99 -3.33
N ASP A 40 -11.27 8.85 -3.72
CA ASP A 40 -11.47 8.17 -4.99
C ASP A 40 -11.35 6.64 -4.81
N GLY A 41 -11.15 5.88 -5.89
CA GLY A 41 -11.09 4.40 -5.84
C GLY A 41 -9.82 3.82 -5.21
N ASP A 42 -8.81 4.63 -4.88
CA ASP A 42 -7.57 4.16 -4.25
C ASP A 42 -7.00 5.11 -3.19
N THR A 43 -7.72 6.17 -2.83
CA THR A 43 -7.23 7.19 -1.88
C THR A 43 -8.28 7.42 -0.77
N ILE A 44 -7.85 7.31 0.48
CA ILE A 44 -8.68 7.44 1.68
C ILE A 44 -8.09 8.42 2.68
N ASN A 45 -8.92 8.94 3.57
CA ASN A 45 -8.49 9.68 4.75
C ASN A 45 -8.70 8.81 5.99
N VAL A 46 -7.64 8.61 6.77
CA VAL A 46 -7.64 7.80 8.00
C VAL A 46 -7.33 8.69 9.19
N ARG A 47 -8.17 8.64 10.22
CA ARG A 47 -7.91 9.26 11.53
C ARG A 47 -7.22 8.24 12.43
N GLU A 48 -5.93 8.43 12.67
CA GLU A 48 -5.15 7.59 13.57
C GLU A 48 -5.72 7.62 15.00
N TYR A 49 -5.80 6.45 15.64
CA TYR A 49 -6.37 6.37 17.00
C TYR A 49 -5.45 6.94 18.06
N ALA A 50 -4.14 6.76 17.95
CA ALA A 50 -3.17 7.18 18.95
C ALA A 50 -2.99 8.70 18.99
N THR A 51 -2.75 9.32 17.84
CA THR A 51 -2.40 10.74 17.74
C THR A 51 -3.57 11.64 17.36
N LYS A 52 -4.70 11.06 16.91
CA LYS A 52 -5.84 11.75 16.31
C LYS A 52 -5.53 12.50 15.00
N LYS A 53 -4.31 12.35 14.49
CA LYS A 53 -3.88 12.93 13.22
C LYS A 53 -4.69 12.36 12.06
N LEU A 54 -4.97 13.21 11.08
CA LEU A 54 -5.59 12.82 9.82
C LEU A 54 -4.51 12.54 8.79
N HIS A 55 -4.53 11.33 8.23
CA HIS A 55 -3.59 10.88 7.22
C HIS A 55 -4.31 10.72 5.88
N LYS A 56 -3.71 11.21 4.80
CA LYS A 56 -4.15 10.94 3.45
C LYS A 56 -3.37 9.76 2.90
N VAL A 57 -4.03 8.64 2.72
CA VAL A 57 -3.43 7.35 2.39
C VAL A 57 -3.83 6.93 0.98
N ARG A 58 -2.85 6.59 0.14
CA ARG A 58 -3.05 5.96 -1.16
C ARG A 58 -2.72 4.48 -1.07
N LEU A 59 -3.65 3.65 -1.49
CA LEU A 59 -3.50 2.19 -1.49
C LEU A 59 -2.33 1.77 -2.39
N ALA A 60 -1.38 1.02 -1.83
CA ALA A 60 -0.19 0.58 -2.54
C ALA A 60 -0.52 -0.47 -3.61
N GLY A 61 0.23 -0.43 -4.72
CA GLY A 61 0.23 -1.47 -5.74
C GLY A 61 -0.95 -1.46 -6.70
N ILE A 62 -1.92 -0.57 -6.53
CA ILE A 62 -3.07 -0.44 -7.44
C ILE A 62 -3.17 0.96 -8.01
N ASP A 63 -3.94 1.10 -9.11
CA ASP A 63 -4.33 2.38 -9.69
C ASP A 63 -5.80 2.28 -10.12
N ALA A 64 -6.67 2.99 -9.41
CA ALA A 64 -8.11 2.99 -9.70
C ALA A 64 -8.45 4.06 -10.74
N PRO A 65 -9.56 3.92 -11.48
CA PRO A 65 -10.02 4.95 -12.40
C PRO A 65 -10.23 6.29 -11.68
N GLU A 66 -9.83 7.38 -12.34
CA GLU A 66 -10.06 8.73 -11.85
C GLU A 66 -11.57 9.01 -11.72
N LEU A 67 -11.97 9.95 -10.86
CA LEU A 67 -13.41 10.23 -10.65
C LEU A 67 -14.14 10.67 -11.93
N ASP A 68 -13.44 11.33 -12.85
CA ASP A 68 -13.96 11.77 -14.14
C ASP A 68 -13.70 10.77 -15.28
N GLN A 69 -13.14 9.61 -14.94
CA GLN A 69 -12.95 8.50 -15.86
C GLN A 69 -14.16 7.55 -15.79
N PRO A 70 -14.56 6.92 -16.91
CA PRO A 70 -15.53 5.83 -16.85
C PRO A 70 -15.16 4.81 -15.79
N PHE A 71 -16.15 4.38 -14.98
CA PHE A 71 -16.00 3.48 -13.85
C PHE A 71 -15.34 4.09 -12.57
N GLY A 72 -14.83 5.33 -12.59
CA GLY A 72 -14.27 5.99 -11.42
C GLY A 72 -15.24 6.10 -10.25
N PRO A 73 -16.46 6.61 -10.44
CA PRO A 73 -17.48 6.64 -9.40
C PRO A 73 -17.82 5.25 -8.83
N ASN A 74 -17.81 4.20 -9.65
CA ASN A 74 -18.05 2.82 -9.21
C ASN A 74 -16.91 2.30 -8.31
N ALA A 75 -15.66 2.54 -8.70
CA ALA A 75 -14.50 2.16 -7.90
C ALA A 75 -14.51 2.86 -6.52
N LYS A 76 -14.82 4.17 -6.49
CA LYS A 76 -15.01 4.91 -5.25
C LYS A 76 -16.13 4.32 -4.39
N ALA A 77 -17.29 4.08 -4.97
CA ALA A 77 -18.44 3.54 -4.25
C ALA A 77 -18.15 2.15 -3.65
N ALA A 78 -17.41 1.30 -4.39
CA ALA A 78 -16.96 0.01 -3.88
C ALA A 78 -16.06 0.17 -2.64
N LEU A 79 -15.08 1.08 -2.71
CA LEU A 79 -14.18 1.34 -1.58
C LEU A 79 -14.94 1.95 -0.38
N GLU A 80 -15.94 2.82 -0.63
CA GLU A 80 -16.82 3.35 0.42
C GLU A 80 -17.62 2.26 1.12
N ALA A 81 -18.19 1.33 0.36
CA ALA A 81 -19.00 0.25 0.89
C ALA A 81 -18.23 -0.67 1.85
N ILE A 82 -16.93 -0.85 1.63
CA ILE A 82 -16.11 -1.77 2.44
C ILE A 82 -15.31 -1.09 3.55
N LEU A 83 -15.05 0.23 3.46
CA LEU A 83 -14.12 0.89 4.38
C LEU A 83 -14.70 2.07 5.17
N LYS A 84 -15.74 2.75 4.69
CA LYS A 84 -16.20 3.96 5.36
C LYS A 84 -16.62 3.66 6.81
N TYR A 85 -16.05 4.41 7.76
CA TYR A 85 -16.18 4.21 9.20
C TYR A 85 -15.64 2.87 9.75
N HIS A 86 -14.86 2.15 8.96
CA HIS A 86 -14.22 0.93 9.43
C HIS A 86 -12.83 1.23 10.01
N THR A 87 -12.43 0.39 10.97
CA THR A 87 -11.05 0.35 11.46
C THR A 87 -10.14 -0.31 10.45
N VAL A 88 -9.01 0.34 10.18
CA VAL A 88 -7.96 -0.17 9.32
C VAL A 88 -6.62 -0.21 10.04
N GLN A 89 -5.74 -1.11 9.59
CA GLN A 89 -4.32 -1.07 9.84
C GLN A 89 -3.63 -0.52 8.59
N VAL A 90 -2.76 0.45 8.78
CA VAL A 90 -2.02 1.12 7.71
C VAL A 90 -0.54 0.84 7.92
N GLN A 91 0.10 0.24 6.92
CA GLN A 91 1.53 -0.01 6.87
C GLN A 91 2.14 0.89 5.79
N VAL A 92 2.75 1.99 6.20
CA VAL A 92 3.31 3.00 5.30
C VAL A 92 4.60 2.49 4.67
N GLN A 93 4.67 2.54 3.35
CA GLN A 93 5.87 2.17 2.58
C GLN A 93 6.73 3.40 2.27
N THR A 94 6.09 4.51 1.84
CA THR A 94 6.73 5.77 1.47
C THR A 94 5.71 6.89 1.40
N ASN A 95 6.17 8.12 1.13
CA ASN A 95 5.31 9.25 0.80
C ASN A 95 5.52 9.64 -0.67
N ASP A 96 4.45 10.03 -1.34
CA ASP A 96 4.55 10.56 -2.70
C ASP A 96 4.82 12.08 -2.72
N LYS A 97 5.03 12.63 -3.91
CA LYS A 97 5.26 14.08 -4.12
C LYS A 97 4.09 14.98 -3.70
N TYR A 98 2.90 14.40 -3.50
CA TYR A 98 1.70 15.09 -3.02
C TYR A 98 1.49 14.90 -1.52
N GLN A 99 2.48 14.36 -0.80
CA GLN A 99 2.48 14.07 0.64
C GLN A 99 1.39 13.05 1.05
N ARG A 100 0.94 12.19 0.13
CA ARG A 100 0.12 11.04 0.47
C ARG A 100 1.01 9.91 0.95
N GLU A 101 0.58 9.21 1.98
CA GLU A 101 1.22 7.97 2.43
C GLU A 101 0.85 6.84 1.45
N ILE A 102 1.83 6.28 0.75
CA ILE A 102 1.66 5.06 -0.03
C ILE A 102 1.74 3.89 0.94
N ALA A 103 0.65 3.17 1.12
CA ALA A 103 0.57 2.17 2.18
C ALA A 103 -0.21 0.92 1.77
N THR A 104 0.17 -0.22 2.37
CA THR A 104 -0.70 -1.38 2.47
C THR A 104 -1.75 -1.11 3.54
N VAL A 105 -3.01 -1.26 3.19
CA VAL A 105 -4.14 -1.07 4.09
C VAL A 105 -4.89 -2.39 4.23
N SER A 106 -5.12 -2.79 5.48
CA SER A 106 -5.93 -3.97 5.77
C SER A 106 -7.07 -3.64 6.74
N SER A 107 -8.20 -4.32 6.55
CA SER A 107 -9.34 -4.29 7.47
C SER A 107 -9.75 -5.71 7.79
N LYS A 108 -9.91 -6.03 9.09
CA LYS A 108 -10.22 -7.40 9.58
C LYS A 108 -9.29 -8.46 8.99
N GLY A 109 -8.01 -8.12 8.78
CA GLY A 109 -6.99 -9.02 8.21
C GLY A 109 -7.02 -9.15 6.68
N ALA A 110 -7.97 -8.55 5.98
CA ALA A 110 -8.05 -8.57 4.51
C ALA A 110 -7.29 -7.37 3.90
N ASP A 111 -6.47 -7.63 2.88
CA ASP A 111 -5.80 -6.62 2.07
C ASP A 111 -6.81 -5.93 1.13
N ILE A 112 -6.93 -4.62 1.27
CA ILE A 112 -7.91 -3.82 0.52
C ILE A 112 -7.51 -3.66 -0.95
N SER A 113 -6.22 -3.52 -1.25
CA SER A 113 -5.74 -3.50 -2.64
C SER A 113 -6.05 -4.81 -3.36
N ALA A 114 -5.85 -5.95 -2.67
CA ALA A 114 -6.19 -7.26 -3.20
C ALA A 114 -7.70 -7.40 -3.48
N PHE A 115 -8.56 -6.88 -2.60
CA PHE A 115 -10.01 -6.83 -2.82
C PHE A 115 -10.36 -6.03 -4.07
N MET A 116 -9.82 -4.81 -4.21
CA MET A 116 -10.10 -3.94 -5.36
C MET A 116 -9.68 -4.58 -6.68
N LEU A 117 -8.56 -5.29 -6.71
CA LEU A 117 -8.09 -6.05 -7.88
C LEU A 117 -9.00 -7.24 -8.19
N ARG A 118 -9.31 -8.06 -7.18
CA ARG A 118 -10.09 -9.29 -7.35
C ARG A 118 -11.47 -9.04 -7.95
N TYR A 119 -12.10 -7.92 -7.59
CA TYR A 119 -13.43 -7.56 -8.06
C TYR A 119 -13.43 -6.57 -9.23
N GLY A 120 -12.25 -6.28 -9.79
CA GLY A 120 -12.12 -5.45 -10.99
C GLY A 120 -12.41 -3.97 -10.75
N PHE A 121 -12.12 -3.43 -9.57
CA PHE A 121 -12.30 -2.01 -9.26
C PHE A 121 -11.03 -1.17 -9.47
N ALA A 122 -9.88 -1.81 -9.72
CA ALA A 122 -8.61 -1.15 -9.98
C ALA A 122 -7.72 -1.98 -10.91
N TRP A 123 -6.72 -1.34 -11.51
CA TRP A 123 -5.60 -2.00 -12.19
C TRP A 123 -4.49 -2.33 -11.20
N HIS A 124 -3.78 -3.44 -11.42
CA HIS A 124 -2.48 -3.68 -10.80
C HIS A 124 -1.44 -2.71 -11.38
N TYR A 125 -0.89 -1.82 -10.54
CA TYR A 125 0.08 -0.83 -10.97
C TYR A 125 1.49 -1.42 -11.00
N LYS A 126 1.75 -2.25 -12.01
CA LYS A 126 2.98 -3.07 -12.15
C LYS A 126 4.27 -2.27 -12.15
N HIS A 127 4.22 -0.98 -12.53
CA HIS A 127 5.39 -0.11 -12.48
C HIS A 127 5.95 0.08 -11.06
N PHE A 128 5.09 0.04 -10.05
CA PHE A 128 5.45 0.25 -8.64
C PHE A 128 5.25 -0.99 -7.76
N ASN A 129 4.72 -2.07 -8.31
CA ASN A 129 4.43 -3.28 -7.53
C ASN A 129 4.60 -4.52 -8.39
N SER A 130 5.49 -5.42 -7.97
CA SER A 130 5.79 -6.68 -8.67
C SER A 130 5.08 -7.91 -8.07
N SER A 131 4.05 -7.72 -7.24
CA SER A 131 3.32 -8.81 -6.60
C SER A 131 2.69 -9.75 -7.62
N THR A 132 3.09 -11.01 -7.59
CA THR A 132 2.47 -12.07 -8.40
C THR A 132 1.02 -12.31 -7.99
N ILE A 133 0.70 -12.18 -6.70
CA ILE A 133 -0.67 -12.30 -6.16
C ILE A 133 -1.56 -11.23 -6.77
N TYR A 134 -1.13 -9.97 -6.80
CA TYR A 134 -1.92 -8.88 -7.40
C TYR A 134 -2.14 -9.09 -8.89
N SER A 135 -1.11 -9.58 -9.61
CA SER A 135 -1.25 -9.94 -11.03
C SER A 135 -2.27 -11.07 -11.24
N GLN A 136 -2.27 -12.09 -10.38
CA GLN A 136 -3.23 -13.19 -10.44
C GLN A 136 -4.66 -12.72 -10.15
N LEU A 137 -4.85 -11.82 -9.17
CA LEU A 137 -6.17 -11.27 -8.84
C LEU A 137 -6.72 -10.39 -9.97
N GLU A 138 -5.89 -9.54 -10.60
CA GLU A 138 -6.30 -8.79 -11.79
C GLU A 138 -6.67 -9.74 -12.94
N ASN A 139 -5.85 -10.76 -13.21
CA ASN A 139 -6.13 -11.74 -14.26
C ASN A 139 -7.43 -12.51 -14.00
N PHE A 140 -7.69 -12.88 -12.74
CA PHE A 140 -8.95 -13.48 -12.34
C PHE A 140 -10.14 -12.57 -12.66
N ALA A 141 -10.08 -11.30 -12.22
CA ALA A 141 -11.16 -10.35 -12.49
C ALA A 141 -11.40 -10.15 -13.99
N ARG A 142 -10.33 -10.17 -14.81
CA ARG A 142 -10.41 -10.09 -16.28
C ARG A 142 -11.08 -11.32 -16.88
N SER A 143 -10.70 -12.54 -16.45
CA SER A 143 -11.28 -13.78 -16.96
C SER A 143 -12.75 -13.92 -16.62
N GLU A 144 -13.16 -13.45 -15.44
CA GLU A 144 -14.55 -13.46 -14.98
C GLU A 144 -15.35 -12.22 -15.44
N ARG A 145 -14.75 -11.30 -16.21
CA ARG A 145 -15.34 -10.04 -16.70
C ARG A 145 -15.96 -9.20 -15.57
N LEU A 146 -15.26 -9.11 -14.42
CA LEU A 146 -15.75 -8.36 -13.26
C LEU A 146 -15.42 -6.88 -13.36
N GLY A 147 -16.34 -6.03 -12.94
CA GLY A 147 -16.16 -4.60 -12.80
C GLY A 147 -15.64 -3.91 -14.06
N LEU A 148 -14.44 -3.34 -14.02
CA LEU A 148 -13.77 -2.72 -15.18
C LEU A 148 -13.72 -3.63 -16.41
N TRP A 149 -13.68 -4.94 -16.20
CA TRP A 149 -13.46 -5.92 -17.26
C TRP A 149 -14.75 -6.44 -17.90
N GLU A 150 -15.90 -5.98 -17.42
CA GLU A 150 -17.22 -6.29 -18.03
C GLU A 150 -17.31 -5.76 -19.48
N ASN A 151 -16.75 -4.57 -19.71
CA ASN A 151 -16.73 -3.93 -21.02
C ASN A 151 -15.30 -3.88 -21.58
N GLU A 152 -15.18 -4.03 -22.89
CA GLU A 152 -13.91 -3.85 -23.60
C GLU A 152 -13.56 -2.37 -23.75
N GLY A 153 -12.27 -2.07 -23.95
CA GLY A 153 -11.80 -0.72 -24.24
C GLY A 153 -11.54 0.18 -23.02
N ASN A 154 -11.59 -0.36 -21.80
CA ASN A 154 -11.24 0.41 -20.61
C ASN A 154 -9.78 0.88 -20.65
N VAL A 155 -9.58 2.18 -20.42
CA VAL A 155 -8.27 2.83 -20.45
C VAL A 155 -7.67 2.80 -19.05
N PRO A 156 -6.40 2.40 -18.89
CA PRO A 156 -5.73 2.49 -17.58
C PRO A 156 -5.62 3.94 -17.08
N PRO A 157 -5.71 4.18 -15.75
CA PRO A 157 -5.68 5.55 -15.19
C PRO A 157 -4.41 6.33 -15.55
N TRP A 158 -3.24 5.68 -15.57
CA TRP A 158 -1.97 6.32 -15.98
C TRP A 158 -1.93 6.73 -17.46
N VAL A 159 -2.77 6.16 -18.32
CA VAL A 159 -2.96 6.60 -19.71
C VAL A 159 -4.00 7.71 -19.78
N TRP A 160 -5.08 7.62 -18.99
CA TRP A 160 -6.13 8.63 -18.90
C TRP A 160 -5.56 9.98 -18.47
N ARG A 161 -4.72 10.01 -17.42
CA ARG A 161 -4.06 11.24 -16.94
C ARG A 161 -3.17 11.93 -17.97
N LYS A 162 -2.67 11.23 -18.99
CA LYS A 162 -1.83 11.82 -20.06
C LYS A 162 -2.66 12.49 -21.17
N ARG A 163 -3.98 12.30 -21.17
CA ARG A 163 -4.89 12.87 -22.17
C ARG A 163 -5.38 14.27 -21.79
N LYS A 164 -5.07 14.70 -20.58
CA LYS A 164 -5.33 16.02 -20.02
C LYS A 164 -4.07 16.90 -20.13
#